data_270f587c69202b8709cea0539ad45822
#
_entry.id   270f587c69202b8709cea0539ad45822
#
_cell.length_a   1.000
_cell.length_b   1.000
_cell.length_c   1.000
_cell.angle_alpha   90.00
_cell.angle_beta   90.00
_cell.angle_gamma   90.00
#
_symmetry.space_group_name_H-M   'P 1'
#
loop_
_entity.id
_entity.type
_entity.pdbx_description
1 polymer ?
#
loop_
_entity_poly.entity_id
_entity_poly.type
_entity_poly.pdbx_seq_one_letter_code
_entity_poly.pdbx_strand_id
1 'polypeptide(L)'
;ANMQHAGALRIDHVMALLRLWWVPKTAENAGGGAYVYYPIMDLLGILALESQRNQAVIIGEDLGTVPDGIRELLAQYNVYSYRVFFFETAEDGGYISPAHYPVQAMATLTTHDLPTLIGFWHCDDLRLGRELGLYKDDAQLHQLFAQRHANKQRILDSLHGHHVLPQDFERSVQHLGMDKTLNYAMQRHVASASSQLLCLQLEDALQMSQPVNIPGTSTEYPNWRRKLSQPLEQWTQDADIKQLFSDISVRRQN
;
A
#
# COMPACT_ATOMS: atom_id res chain seq x y z
N ALA A 1 -21.95 8.55 -11.99
CA ALA A 1 -21.27 8.12 -13.23
C ALA A 1 -20.19 7.07 -12.94
N ASN A 2 -19.21 7.35 -12.04
CA ASN A 2 -18.06 6.45 -11.86
C ASN A 2 -18.39 5.06 -11.31
N MET A 3 -19.49 4.92 -10.56
CA MET A 3 -19.92 3.64 -9.97
C MET A 3 -20.75 2.78 -10.89
N GLN A 4 -21.27 3.31 -12.00
CA GLN A 4 -22.27 2.61 -12.84
C GLN A 4 -21.77 1.30 -13.46
N HIS A 5 -20.44 1.14 -13.58
CA HIS A 5 -19.81 0.00 -14.24
C HIS A 5 -18.74 -0.66 -13.39
N ALA A 6 -18.73 -0.42 -12.07
CA ALA A 6 -17.75 -0.95 -11.15
C ALA A 6 -18.40 -1.52 -9.90
N GLY A 7 -17.94 -2.68 -9.43
CA GLY A 7 -18.38 -3.27 -8.16
C GLY A 7 -17.74 -2.61 -6.94
N ALA A 8 -16.67 -1.83 -7.13
CA ALA A 8 -16.03 -1.04 -6.09
C ALA A 8 -15.41 0.24 -6.67
N LEU A 9 -15.34 1.29 -5.87
CA LEU A 9 -14.68 2.54 -6.19
C LEU A 9 -13.69 2.91 -5.08
N ARG A 10 -12.41 3.08 -5.41
CA ARG A 10 -11.41 3.67 -4.51
C ARG A 10 -11.40 5.18 -4.68
N ILE A 11 -11.58 5.90 -3.58
CA ILE A 11 -11.43 7.35 -3.51
C ILE A 11 -10.06 7.66 -2.98
N ASP A 12 -9.23 8.29 -3.81
CA ASP A 12 -7.92 8.76 -3.42
C ASP A 12 -8.03 9.92 -2.43
N HIS A 13 -7.14 9.93 -1.42
CA HIS A 13 -7.14 10.94 -0.36
C HIS A 13 -8.55 11.26 0.15
N VAL A 14 -9.24 10.27 0.73
CA VAL A 14 -10.66 10.38 1.12
C VAL A 14 -10.93 11.54 2.10
N MET A 15 -9.91 12.02 2.83
CA MET A 15 -9.98 13.21 3.67
C MET A 15 -10.32 14.47 2.88
N ALA A 16 -10.18 14.46 1.55
CA ALA A 16 -10.63 15.54 0.68
C ALA A 16 -12.15 15.82 0.79
N LEU A 17 -12.94 14.84 1.24
CA LEU A 17 -14.36 15.05 1.56
C LEU A 17 -14.57 15.90 2.81
N LEU A 18 -13.59 15.93 3.73
CA LEU A 18 -13.61 16.78 4.92
C LEU A 18 -13.02 18.15 4.65
N ARG A 19 -11.81 18.18 4.09
CA ARG A 19 -11.07 19.44 3.88
C ARG A 19 -9.98 19.27 2.82
N LEU A 20 -9.67 20.37 2.14
CA LEU A 20 -8.50 20.48 1.27
C LEU A 20 -7.64 21.68 1.66
N TRP A 21 -6.35 21.56 1.46
CA TRP A 21 -5.40 22.66 1.60
C TRP A 21 -5.48 23.55 0.36
N TRP A 22 -6.00 24.75 0.53
CA TRP A 22 -6.11 25.73 -0.56
C TRP A 22 -4.98 26.74 -0.48
N VAL A 23 -4.28 26.91 -1.60
CA VAL A 23 -3.20 27.87 -1.73
C VAL A 23 -3.67 28.99 -2.67
N PRO A 24 -3.73 30.25 -2.21
CA PRO A 24 -4.05 31.39 -3.07
C PRO A 24 -3.02 31.50 -4.21
N LYS A 25 -3.46 31.89 -5.40
CA LYS A 25 -2.56 32.09 -6.56
C LYS A 25 -1.47 33.14 -6.30
N THR A 26 -1.71 34.05 -5.35
CA THR A 26 -0.78 35.11 -4.94
C THR A 26 0.19 34.70 -3.86
N ALA A 27 0.07 33.46 -3.32
CA ALA A 27 0.98 32.98 -2.29
C ALA A 27 2.36 32.63 -2.91
N GLU A 28 3.43 33.00 -2.21
CA GLU A 28 4.80 32.72 -2.65
C GLU A 28 5.15 31.24 -2.63
N ASN A 29 4.50 30.48 -1.73
CA ASN A 29 4.72 29.05 -1.58
C ASN A 29 3.47 28.36 -0.97
N ALA A 30 3.50 27.04 -0.89
CA ALA A 30 2.39 26.25 -0.36
C ALA A 30 2.08 26.53 1.15
N GLY A 31 3.03 27.07 1.91
CA GLY A 31 2.82 27.45 3.31
C GLY A 31 1.86 28.62 3.51
N GLY A 32 1.62 29.43 2.47
CA GLY A 32 0.64 30.53 2.47
C GLY A 32 -0.82 30.09 2.30
N GLY A 33 -1.12 28.79 2.40
CA GLY A 33 -2.46 28.24 2.26
C GLY A 33 -3.23 28.12 3.58
N ALA A 34 -4.45 27.60 3.48
CA ALA A 34 -5.30 27.24 4.61
C ALA A 34 -6.18 26.03 4.29
N TYR A 35 -6.59 25.28 5.32
CA TYR A 35 -7.61 24.26 5.14
C TYR A 35 -8.99 24.87 4.94
N VAL A 36 -9.64 24.47 3.85
CA VAL A 36 -11.04 24.79 3.57
C VAL A 36 -11.87 23.54 3.83
N TYR A 37 -12.85 23.65 4.73
CA TYR A 37 -13.71 22.54 5.14
C TYR A 37 -14.95 22.45 4.25
N TYR A 38 -15.40 21.22 4.02
CA TYR A 38 -16.57 20.89 3.22
C TYR A 38 -17.68 20.28 4.08
N PRO A 39 -18.94 20.26 3.61
CA PRO A 39 -20.06 19.66 4.32
C PRO A 39 -19.97 18.12 4.25
N ILE A 40 -19.04 17.54 5.01
CA ILE A 40 -18.68 16.11 4.94
C ILE A 40 -19.89 15.19 5.13
N MET A 41 -20.84 15.56 6.01
CA MET A 41 -22.02 14.73 6.28
C MET A 41 -22.90 14.59 5.03
N ASP A 42 -23.08 15.69 4.29
CA ASP A 42 -23.86 15.68 3.05
C ASP A 42 -23.14 14.88 1.96
N LEU A 43 -21.81 15.07 1.84
CA LEU A 43 -20.99 14.35 0.86
C LEU A 43 -20.97 12.84 1.13
N LEU A 44 -20.83 12.43 2.40
CA LEU A 44 -20.88 11.02 2.79
C LEU A 44 -22.30 10.44 2.61
N GLY A 45 -23.34 11.21 2.90
CA GLY A 45 -24.72 10.80 2.65
C GLY A 45 -25.00 10.53 1.17
N ILE A 46 -24.53 11.42 0.29
CA ILE A 46 -24.64 11.24 -1.17
C ILE A 46 -23.81 10.03 -1.63
N LEU A 47 -22.59 9.89 -1.10
CA LEU A 47 -21.72 8.77 -1.43
C LEU A 47 -22.34 7.42 -1.06
N ALA A 48 -22.90 7.32 0.16
CA ALA A 48 -23.60 6.13 0.63
C ALA A 48 -24.85 5.82 -0.21
N LEU A 49 -25.63 6.85 -0.57
CA LEU A 49 -26.82 6.69 -1.44
C LEU A 49 -26.41 6.14 -2.82
N GLU A 50 -25.38 6.72 -3.42
CA GLU A 50 -24.92 6.28 -4.74
C GLU A 50 -24.24 4.91 -4.71
N SER A 51 -23.54 4.56 -3.61
CA SER A 51 -23.03 3.21 -3.35
C SER A 51 -24.17 2.18 -3.37
N GLN A 52 -25.26 2.45 -2.63
CA GLN A 52 -26.44 1.58 -2.59
C GLN A 52 -27.11 1.47 -3.96
N ARG A 53 -27.32 2.58 -4.66
CA ARG A 53 -27.97 2.59 -5.98
C ARG A 53 -27.20 1.80 -7.04
N ASN A 54 -25.89 1.84 -6.98
CA ASN A 54 -25.01 1.17 -7.95
C ASN A 54 -24.50 -0.18 -7.45
N GLN A 55 -24.84 -0.58 -6.20
CA GLN A 55 -24.30 -1.79 -5.54
C GLN A 55 -22.78 -1.87 -5.61
N ALA A 56 -22.11 -0.74 -5.37
CA ALA A 56 -20.66 -0.59 -5.42
C ALA A 56 -20.09 -0.32 -4.04
N VAL A 57 -19.07 -1.08 -3.65
CA VAL A 57 -18.30 -0.86 -2.41
C VAL A 57 -17.47 0.41 -2.54
N ILE A 58 -17.39 1.20 -1.47
CA ILE A 58 -16.51 2.37 -1.41
C ILE A 58 -15.30 2.07 -0.54
N ILE A 59 -14.12 2.32 -1.09
CA ILE A 59 -12.83 2.21 -0.40
C ILE A 59 -12.24 3.61 -0.32
N GLY A 60 -12.06 4.13 0.88
CA GLY A 60 -11.41 5.41 1.11
C GLY A 60 -9.91 5.22 1.35
N GLU A 61 -9.07 5.85 0.58
CA GLU A 61 -7.65 5.90 0.89
C GLU A 61 -7.45 6.92 2.02
N ASP A 62 -7.18 6.40 3.22
CA ASP A 62 -7.04 7.12 4.48
C ASP A 62 -5.60 7.06 5.02
N LEU A 63 -4.64 7.28 4.11
CA LEU A 63 -3.20 7.32 4.41
C LEU A 63 -2.71 8.77 4.60
N GLY A 64 -1.53 8.92 5.19
CA GLY A 64 -0.89 10.23 5.41
C GLY A 64 -1.45 10.98 6.62
N THR A 65 -1.72 12.27 6.49
CA THR A 65 -2.23 13.10 7.58
C THR A 65 -3.73 12.91 7.76
N VAL A 66 -4.10 11.98 8.61
CA VAL A 66 -5.50 11.61 8.89
C VAL A 66 -5.98 12.35 10.12
N PRO A 67 -7.04 13.19 10.00
CA PRO A 67 -7.65 13.86 11.15
C PRO A 67 -8.28 12.86 12.13
N ASP A 68 -8.26 13.20 13.43
CA ASP A 68 -8.88 12.38 14.47
C ASP A 68 -10.39 12.20 14.20
N GLY A 69 -10.89 11.00 14.44
CA GLY A 69 -12.30 10.63 14.27
C GLY A 69 -12.78 10.42 12.83
N ILE A 70 -11.94 10.70 11.82
CA ILE A 70 -12.37 10.56 10.42
C ILE A 70 -12.57 9.08 10.02
N ARG A 71 -11.73 8.18 10.52
CA ARG A 71 -11.86 6.74 10.22
C ARG A 71 -13.15 6.14 10.79
N GLU A 72 -13.50 6.54 12.01
CA GLU A 72 -14.73 6.15 12.68
C GLU A 72 -15.96 6.69 11.93
N LEU A 73 -15.88 7.93 11.46
CA LEU A 73 -16.94 8.53 10.65
C LEU A 73 -17.09 7.81 9.31
N LEU A 74 -16.00 7.54 8.60
CA LEU A 74 -16.03 6.81 7.34
C LEU A 74 -16.62 5.40 7.53
N ALA A 75 -16.25 4.71 8.62
CA ALA A 75 -16.78 3.39 8.95
C ALA A 75 -18.30 3.40 9.17
N GLN A 76 -18.86 4.45 9.81
CA GLN A 76 -20.31 4.61 9.99
C GLN A 76 -21.08 4.70 8.66
N TYR A 77 -20.43 5.19 7.59
CA TYR A 77 -20.98 5.27 6.24
C TYR A 77 -20.58 4.09 5.36
N ASN A 78 -20.04 3.01 5.95
CA ASN A 78 -19.57 1.82 5.25
C ASN A 78 -18.51 2.12 4.19
N VAL A 79 -17.68 3.15 4.39
CA VAL A 79 -16.48 3.39 3.60
C VAL A 79 -15.35 2.55 4.17
N TYR A 80 -14.79 1.67 3.37
CA TYR A 80 -13.70 0.79 3.74
C TYR A 80 -12.39 1.57 3.89
N SER A 81 -11.63 1.29 4.95
CA SER A 81 -10.30 1.82 5.17
C SER A 81 -9.27 1.18 4.23
N TYR A 82 -8.12 1.81 4.06
CA TYR A 82 -7.02 1.28 3.25
C TYR A 82 -5.82 0.98 4.14
N ARG A 83 -5.42 -0.31 4.24
CA ARG A 83 -4.35 -0.78 5.11
C ARG A 83 -3.17 -1.28 4.29
N VAL A 84 -2.05 -0.57 4.37
CA VAL A 84 -0.81 -0.91 3.68
C VAL A 84 0.17 -1.48 4.69
N PHE A 85 0.58 -2.73 4.52
CA PHE A 85 1.44 -3.46 5.45
C PHE A 85 2.65 -2.65 5.93
N PHE A 86 3.34 -1.95 5.02
CA PHE A 86 4.52 -1.15 5.38
C PHE A 86 4.24 -0.01 6.36
N PHE A 87 2.99 0.39 6.55
CA PHE A 87 2.58 1.47 7.46
C PHE A 87 1.92 0.97 8.74
N GLU A 88 1.55 -0.30 8.80
CA GLU A 88 0.87 -0.88 9.95
C GLU A 88 1.88 -1.32 11.01
N THR A 89 2.41 -0.33 11.74
CA THR A 89 3.40 -0.52 12.81
C THR A 89 2.83 -0.10 14.16
N ALA A 90 3.21 -0.83 15.22
CA ALA A 90 2.90 -0.50 16.61
C ALA A 90 3.87 0.56 17.17
N GLU A 91 3.60 1.07 18.37
CA GLU A 91 4.42 2.11 19.03
C GLU A 91 5.86 1.67 19.26
N ASP A 92 6.09 0.38 19.49
CA ASP A 92 7.44 -0.21 19.63
C ASP A 92 8.16 -0.37 18.28
N GLY A 93 7.48 -0.04 17.18
CA GLY A 93 7.97 -0.12 15.80
C GLY A 93 7.88 -1.53 15.20
N GLY A 94 7.33 -2.52 15.92
CA GLY A 94 7.01 -3.84 15.37
C GLY A 94 5.84 -3.76 14.37
N TYR A 95 5.76 -4.70 13.43
CA TYR A 95 4.62 -4.77 12.52
C TYR A 95 3.39 -5.35 13.21
N ILE A 96 2.26 -4.66 13.08
CA ILE A 96 0.96 -5.14 13.56
C ILE A 96 0.61 -6.41 12.78
N SER A 97 0.21 -7.46 13.50
CA SER A 97 -0.26 -8.68 12.84
C SER A 97 -1.44 -8.39 11.92
N PRO A 98 -1.43 -8.87 10.66
CA PRO A 98 -2.57 -8.71 9.76
C PRO A 98 -3.91 -9.20 10.33
N ALA A 99 -3.88 -10.17 11.24
CA ALA A 99 -5.08 -10.62 11.96
C ALA A 99 -5.74 -9.54 12.83
N HIS A 100 -5.05 -8.46 13.14
CA HIS A 100 -5.58 -7.33 13.91
C HIS A 100 -5.99 -6.13 13.04
N TYR A 101 -5.91 -6.25 11.72
CA TYR A 101 -6.38 -5.18 10.83
C TYR A 101 -7.90 -5.04 10.92
N PRO A 102 -8.45 -3.85 10.69
CA PRO A 102 -9.89 -3.65 10.67
C PRO A 102 -10.57 -4.56 9.66
N VAL A 103 -11.71 -5.14 10.04
CA VAL A 103 -12.51 -6.00 9.16
C VAL A 103 -12.99 -5.19 7.94
N GLN A 104 -13.53 -3.98 8.18
CA GLN A 104 -14.00 -3.09 7.13
C GLN A 104 -12.83 -2.32 6.49
N ALA A 105 -11.94 -3.06 5.83
CA ALA A 105 -10.78 -2.51 5.17
C ALA A 105 -10.39 -3.31 3.93
N MET A 106 -9.57 -2.69 3.10
CA MET A 106 -8.79 -3.34 2.06
C MET A 106 -7.34 -3.39 2.49
N ALA A 107 -6.83 -4.60 2.76
CA ALA A 107 -5.42 -4.81 3.04
C ALA A 107 -4.61 -4.93 1.75
N THR A 108 -3.42 -4.39 1.74
CA THR A 108 -2.45 -4.55 0.66
C THR A 108 -1.03 -4.58 1.22
N LEU A 109 -0.13 -5.18 0.46
CA LEU A 109 1.28 -5.25 0.83
C LEU A 109 2.01 -3.97 0.41
N THR A 110 1.87 -3.62 -0.87
CA THR A 110 2.41 -2.41 -1.50
C THR A 110 1.31 -1.68 -2.27
N THR A 111 1.62 -0.51 -2.82
CA THR A 111 0.74 0.25 -3.71
C THR A 111 1.49 0.67 -4.97
N HIS A 112 0.78 1.21 -5.95
CA HIS A 112 1.40 1.78 -7.15
C HIS A 112 2.38 2.94 -6.87
N ASP A 113 2.25 3.61 -5.71
CA ASP A 113 3.10 4.73 -5.28
C ASP A 113 4.25 4.31 -4.36
N LEU A 114 4.38 3.01 -4.11
CA LEU A 114 5.42 2.43 -3.29
C LEU A 114 6.38 1.59 -4.14
N PRO A 115 7.59 1.32 -3.65
CA PRO A 115 8.47 0.35 -4.29
C PRO A 115 7.81 -1.03 -4.32
N THR A 116 8.13 -1.83 -5.32
CA THR A 116 7.84 -3.26 -5.31
C THR A 116 8.59 -3.94 -4.15
N LEU A 117 8.19 -5.16 -3.78
CA LEU A 117 8.87 -5.91 -2.72
C LEU A 117 10.37 -6.06 -2.98
N ILE A 118 10.75 -6.39 -4.20
CA ILE A 118 12.15 -6.52 -4.60
C ILE A 118 12.85 -5.15 -4.51
N GLY A 119 12.27 -4.11 -5.08
CA GLY A 119 12.81 -2.76 -5.03
C GLY A 119 13.00 -2.27 -3.60
N PHE A 120 12.02 -2.50 -2.72
CA PHE A 120 12.10 -2.21 -1.29
C PHE A 120 13.24 -2.97 -0.62
N TRP A 121 13.29 -4.29 -0.83
CA TRP A 121 14.27 -5.14 -0.15
C TRP A 121 15.70 -4.85 -0.55
N HIS A 122 15.93 -4.60 -1.83
CA HIS A 122 17.25 -4.25 -2.36
C HIS A 122 17.57 -2.75 -2.24
N CYS A 123 16.63 -1.92 -1.75
CA CYS A 123 16.77 -0.46 -1.67
C CYS A 123 16.94 0.21 -3.05
N ASP A 124 16.37 -0.36 -4.10
CA ASP A 124 16.48 0.18 -5.46
C ASP A 124 15.70 1.49 -5.58
N ASP A 125 14.59 1.62 -4.85
CA ASP A 125 13.82 2.85 -4.72
C ASP A 125 14.64 4.01 -4.12
N LEU A 126 15.47 3.71 -3.12
CA LEU A 126 16.34 4.73 -2.49
C LEU A 126 17.44 5.18 -3.45
N ARG A 127 18.04 4.24 -4.20
CA ARG A 127 19.05 4.58 -5.22
C ARG A 127 18.42 5.39 -6.36
N LEU A 128 17.27 4.92 -6.86
CA LEU A 128 16.53 5.62 -7.91
C LEU A 128 16.09 7.02 -7.45
N GLY A 129 15.59 7.16 -6.21
CA GLY A 129 15.23 8.46 -5.65
C GLY A 129 16.42 9.42 -5.56
N ARG A 130 17.65 8.90 -5.28
CA ARG A 130 18.88 9.70 -5.34
C ARG A 130 19.17 10.18 -6.77
N GLU A 131 19.09 9.28 -7.74
CA GLU A 131 19.32 9.61 -9.16
C GLU A 131 18.34 10.66 -9.67
N LEU A 132 17.10 10.62 -9.18
CA LEU A 132 16.04 11.58 -9.53
C LEU A 132 16.07 12.88 -8.70
N GLY A 133 17.02 13.01 -7.77
CA GLY A 133 17.15 14.21 -6.93
C GLY A 133 16.02 14.41 -5.91
N LEU A 134 15.36 13.33 -5.47
CA LEU A 134 14.25 13.40 -4.53
C LEU A 134 14.67 13.62 -3.07
N TYR A 135 15.95 13.49 -2.75
CA TYR A 135 16.47 13.65 -1.39
C TYR A 135 17.26 14.94 -1.26
N LYS A 136 17.12 15.57 -0.10
CA LYS A 136 17.76 16.84 0.21
C LYS A 136 19.27 16.77 0.18
N ASP A 137 19.83 15.70 0.77
CA ASP A 137 21.28 15.48 0.90
C ASP A 137 21.61 14.01 1.16
N ASP A 138 22.90 13.69 1.15
CA ASP A 138 23.40 12.33 1.41
C ASP A 138 23.17 11.88 2.87
N ALA A 139 23.07 12.80 3.83
CA ALA A 139 22.79 12.46 5.23
C ALA A 139 21.36 11.91 5.38
N GLN A 140 20.39 12.56 4.74
CA GLN A 140 19.02 12.04 4.67
C GLN A 140 18.98 10.64 4.03
N LEU A 141 19.70 10.46 2.94
CA LEU A 141 19.76 9.17 2.25
C LEU A 141 20.35 8.07 3.13
N HIS A 142 21.45 8.35 3.85
CA HIS A 142 22.04 7.40 4.79
C HIS A 142 21.07 7.01 5.91
N GLN A 143 20.32 7.97 6.43
CA GLN A 143 19.29 7.70 7.43
C GLN A 143 18.20 6.78 6.87
N LEU A 144 17.74 7.00 5.64
CA LEU A 144 16.75 6.15 4.98
C LEU A 144 17.25 4.71 4.77
N PHE A 145 18.52 4.54 4.39
CA PHE A 145 19.12 3.19 4.31
C PHE A 145 19.16 2.49 5.66
N ALA A 146 19.53 3.20 6.72
CA ALA A 146 19.56 2.63 8.08
C ALA A 146 18.15 2.24 8.55
N GLN A 147 17.15 3.09 8.33
CA GLN A 147 15.74 2.79 8.62
C GLN A 147 15.25 1.58 7.81
N ARG A 148 15.60 1.51 6.51
CA ARG A 148 15.24 0.39 5.64
C ARG A 148 15.82 -0.93 6.17
N HIS A 149 17.05 -0.92 6.61
CA HIS A 149 17.68 -2.11 7.19
C HIS A 149 16.94 -2.59 8.46
N ALA A 150 16.62 -1.65 9.36
CA ALA A 150 15.84 -1.96 10.55
C ALA A 150 14.43 -2.48 10.22
N ASN A 151 13.75 -1.85 9.25
CA ASN A 151 12.42 -2.28 8.82
C ASN A 151 12.44 -3.69 8.20
N LYS A 152 13.44 -4.01 7.38
CA LYS A 152 13.59 -5.37 6.82
C LYS A 152 13.75 -6.42 7.93
N GLN A 153 14.54 -6.13 8.98
CA GLN A 153 14.68 -7.05 10.11
C GLN A 153 13.35 -7.26 10.83
N ARG A 154 12.62 -6.19 11.12
CA ARG A 154 11.30 -6.27 11.76
C ARG A 154 10.26 -7.05 10.93
N ILE A 155 10.31 -6.89 9.61
CA ILE A 155 9.48 -7.69 8.68
C ILE A 155 9.85 -9.17 8.82
N LEU A 156 11.14 -9.50 8.75
CA LEU A 156 11.63 -10.87 8.87
C LEU A 156 11.24 -11.51 10.20
N ASP A 157 11.39 -10.76 11.29
CA ASP A 157 11.00 -11.19 12.64
C ASP A 157 9.49 -11.45 12.72
N SER A 158 8.67 -10.58 12.13
CA SER A 158 7.21 -10.77 12.04
C SER A 158 6.85 -12.04 11.26
N LEU A 159 7.48 -12.27 10.10
CA LEU A 159 7.22 -13.46 9.28
C LEU A 159 7.60 -14.75 10.01
N HIS A 160 8.71 -14.76 10.75
CA HIS A 160 9.09 -15.88 11.61
C HIS A 160 8.13 -16.08 12.79
N GLY A 161 7.72 -14.98 13.43
CA GLY A 161 6.76 -15.02 14.55
C GLY A 161 5.40 -15.58 14.14
N HIS A 162 5.00 -15.38 12.90
CA HIS A 162 3.76 -15.90 12.33
C HIS A 162 3.91 -17.25 11.59
N HIS A 163 5.08 -17.86 11.64
CA HIS A 163 5.36 -19.16 11.01
C HIS A 163 5.04 -19.24 9.50
N VAL A 164 5.21 -18.14 8.77
CA VAL A 164 4.97 -18.09 7.32
C VAL A 164 6.21 -18.39 6.49
N LEU A 165 7.37 -18.43 7.14
CA LEU A 165 8.64 -18.88 6.56
C LEU A 165 9.00 -20.29 7.04
N PRO A 166 9.82 -21.06 6.28
CA PRO A 166 10.41 -22.30 6.76
C PRO A 166 11.18 -22.10 8.07
N GLN A 167 11.22 -23.12 8.94
CA GLN A 167 11.87 -23.00 10.24
C GLN A 167 13.38 -22.73 10.17
N ASP A 168 14.01 -23.24 9.12
CA ASP A 168 15.44 -23.10 8.81
C ASP A 168 15.74 -21.87 7.95
N PHE A 169 14.74 -21.03 7.61
CA PHE A 169 14.97 -19.83 6.84
C PHE A 169 15.83 -18.82 7.62
N GLU A 170 16.68 -18.08 6.90
CA GLU A 170 17.60 -17.09 7.48
C GLU A 170 16.85 -16.08 8.37
N ARG A 171 17.44 -15.76 9.54
CA ARG A 171 16.86 -14.85 10.54
C ARG A 171 17.52 -13.47 10.55
N SER A 172 18.59 -13.27 9.82
CA SER A 172 19.29 -12.00 9.71
C SER A 172 19.17 -11.42 8.30
N VAL A 173 18.84 -10.14 8.22
CA VAL A 173 18.78 -9.44 6.93
C VAL A 173 20.13 -9.02 6.37
N GLN A 174 21.24 -9.28 7.09
CA GLN A 174 22.56 -8.73 6.76
C GLN A 174 23.05 -9.10 5.35
N HIS A 175 22.77 -10.33 4.91
CA HIS A 175 23.14 -10.82 3.58
C HIS A 175 21.97 -11.44 2.84
N LEU A 176 20.75 -11.22 3.37
CA LEU A 176 19.53 -11.80 2.81
C LEU A 176 19.03 -10.98 1.63
N GLY A 177 19.06 -11.57 0.43
CA GLY A 177 18.37 -11.06 -0.76
C GLY A 177 16.89 -11.39 -0.74
N MET A 178 16.12 -10.77 -1.64
CA MET A 178 14.72 -11.13 -1.86
C MET A 178 14.68 -12.30 -2.86
N ASP A 179 14.35 -13.48 -2.38
CA ASP A 179 14.00 -14.64 -3.20
C ASP A 179 12.49 -14.85 -3.29
N LYS A 180 12.07 -15.83 -4.06
CA LYS A 180 10.65 -16.21 -4.17
C LYS A 180 10.05 -16.64 -2.85
N THR A 181 10.81 -17.32 -2.00
CA THR A 181 10.33 -17.82 -0.71
C THR A 181 9.93 -16.67 0.19
N LEU A 182 10.81 -15.68 0.34
CA LEU A 182 10.55 -14.51 1.14
C LEU A 182 9.44 -13.63 0.55
N ASN A 183 9.49 -13.39 -0.76
CA ASN A 183 8.48 -12.60 -1.46
C ASN A 183 7.07 -13.19 -1.25
N TYR A 184 6.92 -14.48 -1.52
CA TYR A 184 5.63 -15.15 -1.40
C TYR A 184 5.19 -15.34 0.06
N ALA A 185 6.13 -15.45 0.99
CA ALA A 185 5.82 -15.46 2.43
C ALA A 185 5.19 -14.12 2.86
N MET A 186 5.73 -12.98 2.40
CA MET A 186 5.15 -11.66 2.68
C MET A 186 3.73 -11.55 2.13
N GLN A 187 3.48 -12.00 0.90
CA GLN A 187 2.14 -11.97 0.30
C GLN A 187 1.16 -12.88 1.06
N ARG A 188 1.59 -14.10 1.45
CA ARG A 188 0.78 -15.00 2.28
C ARG A 188 0.53 -14.42 3.67
N HIS A 189 1.48 -13.68 4.24
CA HIS A 189 1.33 -13.04 5.53
C HIS A 189 0.20 -12.00 5.50
N VAL A 190 0.22 -11.08 4.54
CA VAL A 190 -0.84 -10.08 4.41
C VAL A 190 -2.19 -10.71 4.01
N ALA A 191 -2.17 -11.84 3.31
CA ALA A 191 -3.39 -12.58 3.00
C ALA A 191 -4.13 -13.10 4.24
N SER A 192 -3.46 -13.24 5.39
CA SER A 192 -4.10 -13.59 6.66
C SER A 192 -4.76 -12.40 7.39
N ALA A 193 -4.89 -11.25 6.72
CA ALA A 193 -5.55 -10.09 7.30
C ALA A 193 -7.03 -10.34 7.58
N SER A 194 -7.52 -9.83 8.71
CA SER A 194 -8.95 -9.82 9.04
C SER A 194 -9.77 -8.93 8.12
N SER A 195 -9.13 -8.07 7.34
CA SER A 195 -9.77 -7.17 6.39
C SER A 195 -10.55 -7.95 5.32
N GLN A 196 -11.77 -7.55 5.02
CA GLN A 196 -12.64 -8.22 4.04
C GLN A 196 -12.10 -8.20 2.62
N LEU A 197 -11.33 -7.18 2.26
CA LEU A 197 -10.74 -7.06 0.93
C LEU A 197 -9.22 -7.21 1.01
N LEU A 198 -8.65 -7.85 0.00
CA LEU A 198 -7.20 -7.97 -0.21
C LEU A 198 -6.87 -7.53 -1.63
N CYS A 199 -5.87 -6.67 -1.76
CA CYS A 199 -5.30 -6.27 -3.04
C CYS A 199 -3.82 -6.65 -3.09
N LEU A 200 -3.40 -7.32 -4.15
CA LEU A 200 -2.00 -7.69 -4.40
C LEU A 200 -1.54 -7.08 -5.72
N GLN A 201 -0.27 -6.66 -5.75
CA GLN A 201 0.35 -6.14 -6.95
C GLN A 201 0.89 -7.31 -7.80
N LEU A 202 0.54 -7.33 -9.08
CA LEU A 202 1.08 -8.34 -10.01
C LEU A 202 2.60 -8.20 -10.17
N GLU A 203 3.11 -6.99 -10.09
CA GLU A 203 4.54 -6.71 -10.11
C GLU A 203 5.30 -7.48 -9.03
N ASP A 204 4.72 -7.60 -7.83
CA ASP A 204 5.31 -8.34 -6.73
C ASP A 204 5.26 -9.85 -6.96
N ALA A 205 4.14 -10.37 -7.46
CA ALA A 205 4.02 -11.78 -7.83
C ALA A 205 4.99 -12.18 -8.97
N LEU A 206 5.20 -11.27 -9.91
CA LEU A 206 6.14 -11.43 -11.04
C LEU A 206 7.59 -11.03 -10.68
N GLN A 207 7.85 -10.66 -9.44
CA GLN A 207 9.17 -10.29 -8.94
C GLN A 207 9.84 -9.15 -9.74
N MET A 208 9.07 -8.15 -10.11
CA MET A 208 9.57 -6.95 -10.78
C MET A 208 10.20 -6.00 -9.76
N SER A 209 11.33 -5.38 -10.11
CA SER A 209 12.10 -4.53 -9.19
C SER A 209 11.73 -3.05 -9.26
N GLN A 210 11.26 -2.58 -10.41
CA GLN A 210 11.02 -1.15 -10.62
C GLN A 210 9.58 -0.76 -10.28
N PRO A 211 9.34 0.38 -9.63
CA PRO A 211 8.00 0.87 -9.31
C PRO A 211 7.22 1.26 -10.58
N VAL A 212 5.90 1.19 -10.51
CA VAL A 212 5.00 1.65 -11.58
C VAL A 212 4.96 3.16 -11.63
N ASN A 213 4.95 3.78 -10.48
CA ASN A 213 4.90 5.24 -10.31
C ASN A 213 5.84 5.68 -9.20
N ILE A 214 6.42 6.88 -9.37
CA ILE A 214 7.25 7.54 -8.36
C ILE A 214 6.60 8.89 -8.06
N PRO A 215 5.98 9.06 -6.89
CA PRO A 215 5.39 10.32 -6.48
C PRO A 215 6.40 11.47 -6.51
N GLY A 216 5.94 12.65 -6.95
CA GLY A 216 6.79 13.83 -7.09
C GLY A 216 7.57 13.90 -8.41
N THR A 217 7.41 12.93 -9.30
CA THR A 217 7.98 12.96 -10.66
C THR A 217 6.88 13.08 -11.72
N SER A 218 7.23 13.60 -12.89
CA SER A 218 6.33 13.70 -14.05
C SER A 218 6.96 13.12 -15.32
N THR A 219 8.04 13.73 -15.80
CA THR A 219 8.79 13.31 -16.99
C THR A 219 10.13 12.65 -16.66
N GLU A 220 10.59 12.81 -15.43
CA GLU A 220 11.87 12.32 -14.93
C GLU A 220 11.89 10.79 -14.82
N TYR A 221 10.73 10.19 -14.59
CA TYR A 221 10.51 8.76 -14.56
C TYR A 221 9.36 8.38 -15.51
N PRO A 222 9.41 7.21 -16.21
CA PRO A 222 8.35 6.78 -17.12
C PRO A 222 7.14 6.21 -16.37
N ASN A 223 6.52 7.05 -15.52
CA ASN A 223 5.35 6.69 -14.74
C ASN A 223 4.24 6.10 -15.61
N TRP A 224 3.61 5.01 -15.16
CA TRP A 224 2.45 4.34 -15.80
C TRP A 224 2.72 3.80 -17.21
N ARG A 225 3.98 3.65 -17.61
CA ARG A 225 4.35 3.20 -18.96
C ARG A 225 4.90 1.78 -19.00
N ARG A 226 5.30 1.24 -17.83
CA ARG A 226 5.88 -0.09 -17.77
C ARG A 226 4.82 -1.16 -17.99
N LYS A 227 5.17 -2.15 -18.80
CA LYS A 227 4.39 -3.37 -18.95
C LYS A 227 4.84 -4.42 -17.94
N LEU A 228 3.99 -5.39 -17.66
CA LEU A 228 4.37 -6.57 -16.90
C LEU A 228 5.49 -7.33 -17.63
N SER A 229 6.36 -7.99 -16.87
CA SER A 229 7.51 -8.75 -17.39
C SER A 229 7.11 -9.96 -18.21
N GLN A 230 5.88 -10.45 -18.02
CA GLN A 230 5.31 -11.59 -18.73
C GLN A 230 3.90 -11.25 -19.24
N PRO A 231 3.51 -11.75 -20.42
CA PRO A 231 2.13 -11.62 -20.90
C PRO A 231 1.16 -12.45 -20.04
N LEU A 232 -0.11 -12.10 -20.10
CA LEU A 232 -1.18 -12.73 -19.32
C LEU A 232 -1.20 -14.26 -19.50
N GLU A 233 -1.03 -14.72 -20.73
CA GLU A 233 -1.07 -16.13 -21.10
C GLU A 233 0.07 -16.95 -20.48
N GLN A 234 1.20 -16.31 -20.16
CA GLN A 234 2.33 -16.97 -19.52
C GLN A 234 2.20 -17.00 -18.01
N TRP A 235 2.05 -15.85 -17.35
CA TRP A 235 2.03 -15.83 -15.89
C TRP A 235 0.81 -16.56 -15.30
N THR A 236 -0.31 -16.60 -16.01
CA THR A 236 -1.48 -17.40 -15.59
C THR A 236 -1.25 -18.91 -15.69
N GLN A 237 -0.20 -19.36 -16.38
CA GLN A 237 0.21 -20.76 -16.43
C GLN A 237 1.41 -21.08 -15.52
N ASP A 238 2.06 -20.07 -14.94
CA ASP A 238 3.19 -20.26 -14.04
C ASP A 238 2.75 -21.03 -12.77
N ALA A 239 3.43 -22.15 -12.50
CA ALA A 239 3.07 -23.06 -11.41
C ALA A 239 3.25 -22.41 -10.03
N ASP A 240 4.30 -21.60 -9.85
CA ASP A 240 4.59 -20.94 -8.58
C ASP A 240 3.56 -19.85 -8.28
N ILE A 241 3.15 -19.09 -9.29
CA ILE A 241 2.10 -18.06 -9.18
C ILE A 241 0.74 -18.70 -8.91
N LYS A 242 0.40 -19.79 -9.59
CA LYS A 242 -0.81 -20.56 -9.31
C LYS A 242 -0.85 -21.06 -7.87
N GLN A 243 0.28 -21.60 -7.39
CA GLN A 243 0.39 -22.07 -6.01
C GLN A 243 0.25 -20.91 -5.02
N LEU A 244 0.89 -19.77 -5.28
CA LEU A 244 0.75 -18.58 -4.44
C LEU A 244 -0.73 -18.15 -4.32
N PHE A 245 -1.43 -18.01 -5.43
CA PHE A 245 -2.84 -17.60 -5.41
C PHE A 245 -3.76 -18.66 -4.79
N SER A 246 -3.44 -19.94 -4.95
CA SER A 246 -4.15 -21.02 -4.26
C SER A 246 -3.97 -20.92 -2.75
N ASP A 247 -2.75 -20.74 -2.27
CA ASP A 247 -2.45 -20.57 -0.84
C ASP A 247 -3.15 -19.34 -0.24
N ILE A 248 -3.16 -18.24 -0.98
CA ILE A 248 -3.86 -17.00 -0.61
C ILE A 248 -5.36 -17.26 -0.52
N SER A 249 -5.94 -17.93 -1.51
CA SER A 249 -7.37 -18.26 -1.52
C SER A 249 -7.78 -19.09 -0.30
N VAL A 250 -7.00 -20.11 0.05
CA VAL A 250 -7.24 -20.93 1.24
C VAL A 250 -7.19 -20.10 2.52
N ARG A 251 -6.20 -19.20 2.65
CA ARG A 251 -6.07 -18.32 3.82
C ARG A 251 -7.23 -17.32 3.96
N ARG A 252 -7.85 -16.93 2.85
CA ARG A 252 -8.98 -16.00 2.83
C ARG A 252 -10.34 -16.66 3.10
N GLN A 253 -10.42 -17.99 3.13
CA GLN A 253 -11.63 -18.76 3.44
C GLN A 253 -11.74 -19.13 4.93
N ASN A 254 -10.67 -19.03 5.67
CA ASN A 254 -10.58 -19.30 7.12
C ASN A 254 -10.61 -17.99 7.93
#